data_b31bcc52647c00b3a8ec10ea55d7eff7
#
_entry.id   b31bcc52647c00b3a8ec10ea55d7eff7
#
_cell.length_a   1.000
_cell.length_b   1.000
_cell.length_c   1.000
_cell.angle_alpha   90.00
_cell.angle_beta   90.00
_cell.angle_gamma   90.00
#
_symmetry.space_group_name_H-M   'P 1'
#
loop_
_entity.id
_entity.type
_entity.pdbx_description
1 polymer ?
#
loop_
_entity_poly.entity_id
_entity_poly.type
_entity_poly.pdbx_seq_one_letter_code
_entity_poly.pdbx_strand_id
1 'polypeptide(L)'
;YRPKPGGGPSEDYEVRPYRPGDPMRTVHWKLTSKLDSLVVREPLEPIREEILILFDRFGSPEELDLAFDRLYSVCLSLLAHGLEHQIFWRDNDPAGTLCSARILDRSGLESCLTGLLSTPPPQAEAPFPQERLPLHAHQIHISSRVLEGGGTE
;
A
#
# COMPACT_ATOMS: atom_id res chain seq x y z
N TYR A 1 -11.88 -2.95 24.07
CA TYR A 1 -10.93 -2.53 25.11
C TYR A 1 -9.83 -1.68 24.52
N ARG A 2 -9.49 -0.63 25.19
CA ARG A 2 -8.43 0.26 24.76
C ARG A 2 -7.37 0.36 25.86
N PRO A 3 -6.08 0.13 25.56
CA PRO A 3 -5.02 0.26 26.54
C PRO A 3 -4.96 1.68 27.09
N LYS A 4 -4.61 1.81 28.35
CA LYS A 4 -4.47 3.12 28.94
C LYS A 4 -3.27 3.84 28.36
N PRO A 5 -3.40 5.12 28.04
CA PRO A 5 -2.24 5.90 27.60
C PRO A 5 -1.18 5.91 28.69
N GLY A 6 0.06 5.79 28.28
CA GLY A 6 1.18 5.82 29.21
C GLY A 6 1.43 4.56 29.97
N GLY A 7 0.69 3.53 29.70
CA GLY A 7 0.90 2.23 30.33
C GLY A 7 1.92 1.43 29.59
N GLY A 8 3.18 1.59 29.91
CA GLY A 8 4.24 0.79 29.35
C GLY A 8 4.41 0.92 27.85
N PRO A 9 5.29 0.12 27.26
CA PRO A 9 5.41 0.13 25.82
C PRO A 9 4.05 -0.19 25.25
N SER A 10 3.54 0.74 24.52
CA SER A 10 2.19 0.65 24.01
C SER A 10 2.12 -0.45 22.98
N GLU A 11 1.89 -1.62 23.45
CA GLU A 11 1.49 -2.66 22.56
C GLU A 11 -0.01 -2.60 22.50
N ASP A 12 -0.50 -2.20 21.37
CA ASP A 12 -1.94 -2.27 21.15
C ASP A 12 -2.32 -3.72 21.09
N TYR A 13 -3.31 -4.10 21.85
CA TYR A 13 -3.81 -5.46 21.81
C TYR A 13 -5.32 -5.45 22.01
N GLU A 14 -5.95 -6.48 21.49
CA GLU A 14 -7.36 -6.72 21.72
C GLU A 14 -7.53 -7.79 22.77
N VAL A 15 -8.63 -7.73 23.46
CA VAL A 15 -9.01 -8.74 24.43
C VAL A 15 -10.12 -9.57 23.83
N ARG A 16 -9.96 -10.88 23.87
CA ARG A 16 -10.99 -11.81 23.39
C ARG A 16 -11.14 -12.98 24.33
N PRO A 17 -12.25 -13.71 24.26
CA PRO A 17 -12.41 -14.89 25.09
C PRO A 17 -11.36 -15.95 24.79
N TYR A 18 -10.96 -16.66 25.83
CA TYR A 18 -10.04 -17.76 25.71
C TYR A 18 -10.63 -18.87 24.84
N ARG A 19 -9.77 -19.45 24.02
CA ARG A 19 -10.12 -20.62 23.21
C ARG A 19 -9.16 -21.75 23.56
N PRO A 20 -9.63 -23.01 23.53
CA PRO A 20 -8.72 -24.13 23.76
C PRO A 20 -7.52 -24.07 22.80
N GLY A 21 -6.34 -24.22 23.37
CA GLY A 21 -5.10 -24.11 22.61
C GLY A 21 -4.37 -22.80 22.77
N ASP A 22 -5.03 -21.77 23.33
CA ASP A 22 -4.35 -20.51 23.58
C ASP A 22 -3.28 -20.69 24.66
N PRO A 23 -2.07 -20.10 24.47
CA PRO A 23 -1.04 -20.18 25.51
C PRO A 23 -1.48 -19.47 26.79
N MET A 24 -1.25 -20.08 27.92
CA MET A 24 -1.64 -19.50 29.20
C MET A 24 -0.96 -18.16 29.46
N ARG A 25 0.22 -17.93 28.90
CA ARG A 25 0.93 -16.66 29.08
C ARG A 25 0.20 -15.48 28.45
N THR A 26 -0.76 -15.74 27.54
CA THR A 26 -1.51 -14.68 26.90
C THR A 26 -2.76 -14.28 27.69
N VAL A 27 -3.08 -14.99 28.74
CA VAL A 27 -4.27 -14.70 29.55
C VAL A 27 -4.09 -13.37 30.26
N HIS A 28 -5.12 -12.55 30.19
CA HIS A 28 -5.15 -11.26 30.87
C HIS A 28 -5.80 -11.47 32.24
N TRP A 29 -4.99 -11.81 33.22
CA TRP A 29 -5.51 -12.24 34.52
C TRP A 29 -6.37 -11.19 35.24
N LYS A 30 -5.98 -9.93 35.08
CA LYS A 30 -6.72 -8.85 35.72
C LYS A 30 -8.15 -8.73 35.18
N LEU A 31 -8.31 -8.81 33.88
CA LEU A 31 -9.64 -8.76 33.25
C LEU A 31 -10.39 -10.07 33.46
N THR A 32 -9.67 -11.19 33.47
CA THR A 32 -10.29 -12.48 33.76
C THR A 32 -10.97 -12.45 35.13
N SER A 33 -10.29 -11.88 36.10
CA SER A 33 -10.85 -11.73 37.48
C SER A 33 -12.09 -10.87 37.50
N LYS A 34 -12.08 -9.79 36.70
CA LYS A 34 -13.20 -8.85 36.64
C LYS A 34 -14.43 -9.41 35.93
N LEU A 35 -14.19 -10.18 34.88
CA LEU A 35 -15.26 -10.59 33.97
C LEU A 35 -15.75 -12.01 34.25
N ASP A 36 -15.14 -12.70 35.17
CA ASP A 36 -15.48 -14.09 35.52
C ASP A 36 -15.37 -15.03 34.33
N SER A 37 -14.50 -14.73 33.38
CA SER A 37 -14.27 -15.58 32.22
C SER A 37 -12.86 -15.37 31.72
N LEU A 38 -12.26 -16.42 31.19
CA LEU A 38 -10.91 -16.34 30.67
C LEU A 38 -10.85 -15.44 29.43
N VAL A 39 -10.02 -14.43 29.48
CA VAL A 39 -9.76 -13.55 28.35
C VAL A 39 -8.27 -13.53 28.06
N VAL A 40 -7.94 -13.45 26.80
CA VAL A 40 -6.56 -13.44 26.35
C VAL A 40 -6.26 -12.12 25.63
N ARG A 41 -4.98 -11.77 25.64
CA ARG A 41 -4.50 -10.62 24.89
C ARG A 41 -4.03 -11.10 23.54
N GLU A 42 -4.53 -10.47 22.49
CA GLU A 42 -4.12 -10.75 21.13
C GLU A 42 -3.51 -9.49 20.57
N PRO A 43 -2.23 -9.51 20.21
CA PRO A 43 -1.60 -8.31 19.66
C PRO A 43 -2.36 -7.86 18.42
N LEU A 44 -2.66 -6.57 18.36
CA LEU A 44 -3.18 -5.97 17.15
C LEU A 44 -2.02 -5.76 16.21
N GLU A 45 -2.04 -6.42 15.08
CA GLU A 45 -1.10 -6.09 14.05
C GLU A 45 -1.49 -4.72 13.50
N PRO A 46 -0.54 -3.78 13.46
CA PRO A 46 -0.86 -2.51 12.86
C PRO A 46 -1.29 -2.75 11.41
N ILE A 47 -2.46 -2.24 11.08
CA ILE A 47 -2.92 -2.29 9.70
C ILE A 47 -2.01 -1.36 8.93
N ARG A 48 -1.13 -1.93 8.13
CA ARG A 48 -0.31 -1.15 7.25
C ARG A 48 -1.15 -0.76 6.07
N GLU A 49 -1.43 0.52 5.97
CA GLU A 49 -2.07 1.03 4.77
C GLU A 49 -1.04 1.05 3.68
N GLU A 50 -1.27 0.29 2.64
CA GLU A 50 -0.39 0.27 1.49
C GLU A 50 -0.81 1.35 0.52
N ILE A 51 0.19 1.97 -0.10
CA ILE A 51 -0.04 2.98 -1.13
C ILE A 51 0.37 2.37 -2.46
N LEU A 52 -0.57 2.30 -3.38
CA LEU A 52 -0.35 1.75 -4.70
C LEU A 52 -0.49 2.86 -5.74
N ILE A 53 0.51 2.97 -6.60
CA ILE A 53 0.44 3.89 -7.72
C ILE A 53 0.20 3.06 -8.97
N LEU A 54 -0.93 3.30 -9.61
CA LEU A 54 -1.29 2.62 -10.85
C LEU A 54 -0.88 3.54 -12.01
N PHE A 55 0.23 3.20 -12.63
CA PHE A 55 0.83 4.04 -13.65
C PHE A 55 0.42 3.57 -15.04
N ASP A 56 -0.32 4.41 -15.73
CA ASP A 56 -0.78 4.14 -17.08
C ASP A 56 0.21 4.75 -18.07
N ARG A 57 1.01 3.89 -18.70
CA ARG A 57 2.07 4.30 -19.64
C ARG A 57 1.57 4.33 -21.08
N PHE A 58 0.35 4.75 -21.28
CA PHE A 58 -0.24 4.75 -22.61
C PHE A 58 -0.36 6.18 -23.12
N GLY A 59 0.04 6.41 -24.37
CA GLY A 59 -0.11 7.71 -25.01
C GLY A 59 1.04 8.07 -25.91
N SER A 60 1.01 9.29 -26.44
CA SER A 60 2.08 9.82 -27.29
C SER A 60 3.34 10.10 -26.45
N PRO A 61 4.50 10.31 -27.12
CA PRO A 61 5.71 10.64 -26.35
C PRO A 61 5.55 11.84 -25.44
N GLU A 62 4.84 12.87 -25.89
CA GLU A 62 4.62 14.06 -25.06
C GLU A 62 3.72 13.73 -23.88
N GLU A 63 2.71 12.91 -24.11
CA GLU A 63 1.82 12.48 -23.03
C GLU A 63 2.57 11.62 -22.03
N LEU A 64 3.45 10.76 -22.50
CA LEU A 64 4.23 9.92 -21.61
C LEU A 64 5.19 10.75 -20.77
N ASP A 65 5.82 11.76 -21.36
CA ASP A 65 6.68 12.66 -20.60
C ASP A 65 5.92 13.30 -19.45
N LEU A 66 4.70 13.77 -19.72
CA LEU A 66 3.87 14.37 -18.68
C LEU A 66 3.50 13.37 -17.61
N ALA A 67 3.17 12.15 -18.00
CA ALA A 67 2.84 11.09 -17.06
C ALA A 67 4.04 10.75 -16.17
N PHE A 68 5.23 10.66 -16.75
CA PHE A 68 6.44 10.39 -15.97
C PHE A 68 6.76 11.53 -14.99
N ASP A 69 6.56 12.78 -15.42
CA ASP A 69 6.76 13.91 -14.52
C ASP A 69 5.81 13.84 -13.32
N ARG A 70 4.56 13.49 -13.56
CA ARG A 70 3.59 13.33 -12.49
C ARG A 70 3.97 12.19 -11.55
N LEU A 71 4.38 11.07 -12.13
CA LEU A 71 4.80 9.91 -11.34
C LEU A 71 5.97 10.28 -10.45
N TYR A 72 6.97 10.92 -11.00
CA TYR A 72 8.16 11.29 -10.26
C TYR A 72 7.80 12.25 -9.12
N SER A 73 6.99 13.26 -9.41
CA SER A 73 6.58 14.24 -8.40
C SER A 73 5.81 13.61 -7.25
N VAL A 74 4.87 12.72 -7.56
CA VAL A 74 4.07 12.05 -6.53
C VAL A 74 4.96 11.16 -5.68
N CYS A 75 5.84 10.38 -6.31
CA CYS A 75 6.72 9.48 -5.58
C CYS A 75 7.69 10.25 -4.68
N LEU A 76 8.26 11.35 -5.17
CA LEU A 76 9.14 12.16 -4.33
C LEU A 76 8.40 12.74 -3.14
N SER A 77 7.17 13.16 -3.33
CA SER A 77 6.34 13.66 -2.25
C SER A 77 6.07 12.60 -1.20
N LEU A 78 5.74 11.38 -1.65
CA LEU A 78 5.51 10.27 -0.74
C LEU A 78 6.77 9.94 0.06
N LEU A 79 7.91 9.89 -0.61
CA LEU A 79 9.17 9.60 0.06
C LEU A 79 9.56 10.70 1.04
N ALA A 80 9.26 11.96 0.71
CA ALA A 80 9.54 13.08 1.60
C ALA A 80 8.75 12.97 2.91
N HIS A 81 7.61 12.30 2.87
CA HIS A 81 6.79 12.05 4.06
C HIS A 81 7.06 10.70 4.69
N GLY A 82 8.11 10.00 4.25
CA GLY A 82 8.45 8.69 4.79
C GLY A 82 7.48 7.57 4.41
N LEU A 83 6.77 7.73 3.33
CA LEU A 83 5.75 6.77 2.92
C LEU A 83 6.28 5.87 1.81
N GLU A 84 6.44 4.60 2.12
CA GLU A 84 6.78 3.60 1.13
C GLU A 84 5.56 3.31 0.26
N HIS A 85 5.81 2.93 -0.97
CA HIS A 85 4.71 2.68 -1.91
C HIS A 85 5.14 1.68 -2.97
N GLN A 86 4.18 1.22 -3.77
CA GLN A 86 4.44 0.35 -4.91
C GLN A 86 3.91 1.01 -6.17
N ILE A 87 4.65 0.84 -7.25
CA ILE A 87 4.22 1.30 -8.57
C ILE A 87 3.84 0.07 -9.38
N PHE A 88 2.64 0.09 -9.94
CA PHE A 88 2.15 -0.96 -10.83
C PHE A 88 2.00 -0.39 -12.23
N TRP A 89 2.39 -1.17 -13.23
CA TRP A 89 2.24 -0.78 -14.63
C TRP A 89 2.02 -2.01 -15.48
N ARG A 90 1.57 -1.79 -16.70
CA ARG A 90 1.42 -2.87 -17.66
C ARG A 90 2.61 -2.92 -18.58
N ASP A 91 3.06 -4.13 -18.84
CA ASP A 91 4.16 -4.36 -19.78
C ASP A 91 3.65 -4.29 -21.22
N ASN A 92 4.58 -4.11 -22.14
CA ASN A 92 4.26 -4.09 -23.56
C ASN A 92 4.29 -5.51 -24.12
N ASP A 93 3.30 -6.30 -23.75
CA ASP A 93 3.12 -7.63 -24.28
C ASP A 93 1.64 -7.82 -24.61
N PRO A 94 1.29 -8.84 -25.43
CA PRO A 94 -0.13 -9.03 -25.80
C PRO A 94 -1.04 -9.29 -24.60
N ALA A 95 -0.52 -9.87 -23.56
CA ALA A 95 -1.30 -10.15 -22.35
C ALA A 95 -1.42 -8.94 -21.43
N GLY A 96 -0.59 -7.92 -21.65
CA GLY A 96 -0.58 -6.76 -20.74
C GLY A 96 -0.19 -7.16 -19.33
N THR A 97 0.91 -7.88 -19.21
CA THR A 97 1.35 -8.39 -17.91
C THR A 97 1.49 -7.26 -16.89
N LEU A 98 0.95 -7.47 -15.71
CA LEU A 98 1.04 -6.49 -14.64
C LEU A 98 2.40 -6.61 -13.96
N CYS A 99 3.14 -5.54 -13.97
CA CYS A 99 4.46 -5.45 -13.33
C CYS A 99 4.39 -4.52 -12.12
N SER A 100 5.31 -4.68 -11.21
CA SER A 100 5.33 -3.81 -10.03
C SER A 100 6.75 -3.64 -9.51
N ALA A 101 6.94 -2.56 -8.77
CA ALA A 101 8.18 -2.29 -8.07
C ALA A 101 7.86 -1.61 -6.74
N ARG A 102 8.53 -2.05 -5.69
CA ARG A 102 8.38 -1.43 -4.38
C ARG A 102 9.39 -0.31 -4.24
N ILE A 103 8.91 0.84 -3.84
CA ILE A 103 9.75 2.04 -3.73
C ILE A 103 9.97 2.35 -2.26
N LEU A 104 11.21 2.22 -1.84
CA LEU A 104 11.61 2.44 -0.45
C LEU A 104 12.41 3.71 -0.28
N ASP A 105 13.09 4.14 -1.34
CA ASP A 105 13.95 5.31 -1.29
C ASP A 105 14.08 5.91 -2.69
N ARG A 106 14.78 7.03 -2.75
CA ARG A 106 14.95 7.74 -4.02
C ARG A 106 15.76 6.95 -5.04
N SER A 107 16.76 6.23 -4.58
CA SER A 107 17.57 5.41 -5.46
C SER A 107 16.74 4.32 -6.13
N GLY A 108 15.87 3.68 -5.36
CA GLY A 108 14.96 2.68 -5.92
C GLY A 108 13.98 3.28 -6.91
N LEU A 109 13.50 4.48 -6.62
CA LEU A 109 12.62 5.19 -7.53
C LEU A 109 13.33 5.49 -8.86
N GLU A 110 14.53 6.01 -8.81
CA GLU A 110 15.27 6.35 -10.02
C GLU A 110 15.58 5.11 -10.84
N SER A 111 15.93 4.01 -10.19
CA SER A 111 16.16 2.74 -10.90
C SER A 111 14.90 2.25 -11.59
N CYS A 112 13.78 2.34 -10.91
CA CYS A 112 12.50 1.93 -11.48
C CYS A 112 12.14 2.78 -12.71
N LEU A 113 12.29 4.09 -12.60
CA LEU A 113 11.96 4.99 -13.70
C LEU A 113 12.89 4.79 -14.90
N THR A 114 14.17 4.56 -14.65
CA THR A 114 15.11 4.27 -15.72
C THR A 114 14.70 3.01 -16.47
N GLY A 115 14.30 1.98 -15.75
CA GLY A 115 13.80 0.77 -16.39
C GLY A 115 12.55 1.00 -17.21
N LEU A 116 11.62 1.79 -16.67
CA LEU A 116 10.39 2.10 -17.39
C LEU A 116 10.63 2.93 -18.63
N LEU A 117 11.55 3.87 -18.57
CA LEU A 117 11.89 4.71 -19.73
C LEU A 117 12.56 3.89 -20.83
N SER A 118 13.19 2.79 -20.47
CA SER A 118 13.86 1.92 -21.45
C SER A 118 12.91 0.88 -22.05
N THR A 119 11.69 0.79 -21.57
CA THR A 119 10.71 -0.20 -22.01
C THR A 119 9.63 0.48 -22.84
N PRO A 120 9.26 -0.07 -24.00
CA PRO A 120 8.19 0.53 -24.80
C PRO A 120 6.86 0.51 -24.03
N PRO A 121 6.00 1.51 -24.26
CA PRO A 121 4.70 1.51 -23.60
C PRO A 121 3.76 0.46 -24.19
N PRO A 122 2.71 0.08 -23.48
CA PRO A 122 1.71 -0.83 -24.03
C PRO A 122 1.06 -0.24 -25.29
N GLN A 123 0.66 -1.13 -26.18
CA GLN A 123 0.05 -0.69 -27.44
C GLN A 123 -1.43 -0.37 -27.30
N ALA A 124 -2.06 -0.83 -26.23
CA ALA A 124 -3.46 -0.59 -26.01
C ALA A 124 -3.71 -0.23 -24.56
N GLU A 125 -4.66 0.67 -24.34
CA GLU A 125 -5.08 1.04 -23.01
C GLU A 125 -5.96 -0.06 -22.44
N ALA A 126 -5.78 -0.37 -21.15
CA ALA A 126 -6.61 -1.35 -20.47
C ALA A 126 -6.64 -1.03 -18.99
N PRO A 127 -7.76 -1.32 -18.32
CA PRO A 127 -7.85 -1.07 -16.89
C PRO A 127 -6.96 -2.03 -16.10
N PHE A 128 -6.58 -1.60 -14.91
CA PHE A 128 -5.82 -2.46 -14.01
C PHE A 128 -6.73 -3.50 -13.39
N PRO A 129 -6.26 -4.75 -13.25
CA PRO A 129 -7.08 -5.82 -12.66
C PRO A 129 -7.15 -5.65 -11.15
N GLN A 130 -8.26 -5.14 -10.67
CA GLN A 130 -8.43 -4.84 -9.25
C GLN A 130 -8.32 -6.09 -8.38
N GLU A 131 -8.69 -7.25 -8.91
CA GLU A 131 -8.61 -8.49 -8.16
C GLU A 131 -7.17 -8.94 -7.89
N ARG A 132 -6.21 -8.37 -8.58
CA ARG A 132 -4.79 -8.68 -8.37
C ARG A 132 -4.08 -7.67 -7.49
N LEU A 133 -4.79 -6.66 -7.04
CA LEU A 133 -4.22 -5.61 -6.20
C LEU A 133 -4.52 -5.91 -4.74
N PRO A 134 -3.63 -5.51 -3.83
CA PRO A 134 -3.87 -5.71 -2.40
C PRO A 134 -5.15 -5.04 -1.93
N LEU A 135 -5.83 -5.69 -1.00
CA LEU A 135 -7.00 -5.11 -0.36
C LEU A 135 -6.58 -4.01 0.61
N HIS A 136 -7.47 -3.08 0.84
CA HIS A 136 -7.26 -2.00 1.80
C HIS A 136 -6.08 -1.10 1.46
N ALA A 137 -5.81 -0.93 0.17
CA ALA A 137 -4.73 -0.08 -0.28
C ALA A 137 -5.27 1.24 -0.79
N HIS A 138 -4.50 2.30 -0.60
CA HIS A 138 -4.80 3.58 -1.23
C HIS A 138 -4.26 3.56 -2.65
N GLN A 139 -5.12 3.79 -3.62
CA GLN A 139 -4.75 3.73 -5.03
C GLN A 139 -4.67 5.14 -5.60
N ILE A 140 -3.55 5.44 -6.23
CA ILE A 140 -3.33 6.69 -6.93
C ILE A 140 -3.14 6.36 -8.40
N HIS A 141 -4.01 6.89 -9.24
CA HIS A 141 -3.92 6.67 -10.69
C HIS A 141 -3.14 7.82 -11.33
N ILE A 142 -2.10 7.47 -12.07
CA ILE A 142 -1.28 8.46 -12.77
C ILE A 142 -1.28 8.15 -14.25
N SER A 143 -1.66 9.13 -15.04
CA SER A 143 -1.66 9.03 -16.48
C SER A 143 -1.37 10.40 -17.06
N SER A 144 -1.30 10.47 -18.38
CA SER A 144 -1.13 11.73 -19.08
C SER A 144 -2.41 12.55 -19.08
N ARG A 145 -3.54 11.92 -18.81
CA ARG A 145 -4.82 12.61 -18.87
C ARG A 145 -4.96 13.54 -17.69
N VAL A 146 -5.56 14.68 -17.95
CA VAL A 146 -5.92 15.61 -16.88
C VAL A 146 -7.01 14.96 -16.05
N LEU A 147 -6.80 14.92 -14.76
CA LEU A 147 -7.81 14.37 -13.87
C LEU A 147 -8.90 15.43 -13.72
N GLU A 148 -10.05 15.11 -14.26
CA GLU A 148 -11.18 15.97 -14.08
C GLU A 148 -11.88 15.68 -12.78
N GLY A 149 -12.48 16.65 -12.25
CA GLY A 149 -13.25 16.42 -11.06
C GLY A 149 -12.43 16.15 -9.85
N GLY A 150 -11.30 16.62 -9.81
CA GLY A 150 -10.59 16.52 -8.65
C GLY A 150 -10.18 15.19 -8.25
N GLY A 151 -10.00 14.58 -8.99
CA GLY A 151 -9.63 13.44 -8.70
C GLY A 151 -8.96 13.10 -7.58
N THR A 152 -9.05 12.64 -7.09
CA THR A 152 -8.51 12.35 -6.17
C THR A 152 -7.92 11.30 -6.09
N GLU A 153 -7.51 11.10 -6.04
CA GLU A 153 -7.04 10.10 -6.08
C GLU A 153 -6.45 9.51 -5.54
#